data_e9d9ab74e83551d6111df4667e07d061
#
_entry.id   e9d9ab74e83551d6111df4667e07d061
#
_cell.length_a   1.000
_cell.length_b   1.000
_cell.length_c   1.000
_cell.angle_alpha   90.00
_cell.angle_beta   90.00
_cell.angle_gamma   90.00
#
_symmetry.space_group_name_H-M   'P 1'
#
loop_
_entity.id
_entity.type
_entity.pdbx_description
1 polymer ?
#
loop_
_entity_poly.entity_id
_entity_poly.type
_entity_poly.pdbx_seq_one_letter_code
_entity_poly.pdbx_strand_id
1 'polypeptide(L)'
;KPAPFRVIDTHAGSGIYDLSGEDARRTGEWRGGVGRMAEPFSPAAEAVLAAWRAALAATCPDGRHYPGSPLFIRHGLREQDRAAFNEYHPAAEAALRKALPARDHRLAITALDAYTIWNAQVPPNERRGLVLVDPPFESRDEFERLARGVKLMARKWTGGSLAVWYPIKDRAAVDGFEKAAVESGFPDVLVAELHTDRFDAEGPLAACGMLVANPPYTLEGDLATLLPELAGRLATGRTARYRLDWLAKN
;
A
#
# COMPACT_ATOMS: atom_id res chain seq x y z
N LYS A 1 4.59 -17.87 12.13
CA LYS A 1 5.98 -18.28 12.37
C LYS A 1 6.48 -17.59 13.65
N PRO A 2 7.31 -18.24 14.49
CA PRO A 2 7.79 -17.63 15.75
C PRO A 2 8.78 -16.47 15.53
N ALA A 3 9.47 -16.42 14.38
CA ALA A 3 10.41 -15.34 14.07
C ALA A 3 9.73 -13.98 13.98
N PRO A 4 10.34 -12.90 14.50
CA PRO A 4 9.80 -11.56 14.43
C PRO A 4 9.73 -11.06 12.98
N PHE A 5 8.87 -10.04 12.77
CA PHE A 5 8.63 -9.40 11.49
C PHE A 5 8.74 -7.88 11.63
N ARG A 6 9.36 -7.24 10.65
CA ARG A 6 9.46 -5.78 10.59
C ARG A 6 8.58 -5.25 9.47
N VAL A 7 7.76 -4.23 9.79
CA VAL A 7 7.12 -3.41 8.76
C VAL A 7 7.77 -2.03 8.73
N ILE A 8 8.09 -1.55 7.54
CA ILE A 8 8.61 -0.21 7.30
C ILE A 8 7.63 0.45 6.34
N ASP A 9 6.91 1.46 6.82
CA ASP A 9 5.98 2.26 6.04
C ASP A 9 6.61 3.62 5.79
N THR A 10 6.97 3.89 4.56
CA THR A 10 7.79 5.05 4.19
C THR A 10 6.98 6.33 4.01
N HIS A 11 5.65 6.21 3.83
CA HIS A 11 4.71 7.32 3.60
C HIS A 11 3.43 7.06 4.42
N ALA A 12 3.56 7.14 5.74
CA ALA A 12 2.55 6.64 6.67
C ALA A 12 1.27 7.48 6.73
N GLY A 13 1.28 8.72 6.25
CA GLY A 13 0.14 9.62 6.30
C GLY A 13 -0.29 9.96 7.73
N SER A 14 -1.51 10.43 7.87
CA SER A 14 -2.08 10.87 9.16
C SER A 14 -2.52 9.72 10.08
N GLY A 15 -2.47 8.48 9.61
CA GLY A 15 -2.86 7.28 10.35
C GLY A 15 -4.36 7.06 10.45
N ILE A 16 -5.17 8.11 10.58
CA ILE A 16 -6.64 8.03 10.59
C ILE A 16 -7.24 9.19 9.80
N TYR A 17 -8.33 8.93 9.09
CA TYR A 17 -8.99 9.89 8.20
C TYR A 17 -10.46 10.04 8.56
N ASP A 18 -10.93 11.28 8.78
CA ASP A 18 -12.35 11.58 9.02
C ASP A 18 -13.09 11.70 7.67
N LEU A 19 -13.90 10.69 7.34
CA LEU A 19 -14.70 10.66 6.11
C LEU A 19 -15.80 11.73 6.08
N SER A 20 -16.12 12.35 7.23
CA SER A 20 -17.01 13.49 7.35
C SER A 20 -16.29 14.83 7.41
N GLY A 21 -14.96 14.83 7.35
CA GLY A 21 -14.12 16.02 7.38
C GLY A 21 -14.28 16.89 6.12
N GLU A 22 -13.77 18.10 6.16
CA GLU A 22 -13.89 19.07 5.07
C GLU A 22 -13.25 18.55 3.76
N ASP A 23 -12.03 18.02 3.84
CA ASP A 23 -11.33 17.47 2.68
C ASP A 23 -12.04 16.27 2.08
N ALA A 24 -12.51 15.33 2.91
CA ALA A 24 -13.24 14.16 2.46
C ALA A 24 -14.60 14.54 1.83
N ARG A 25 -15.24 15.62 2.30
CA ARG A 25 -16.47 16.14 1.70
C ARG A 25 -16.21 16.86 0.39
N ARG A 26 -15.11 17.58 0.30
CA ARG A 26 -14.72 18.35 -0.90
C ARG A 26 -14.42 17.44 -2.08
N THR A 27 -13.66 16.36 -1.88
CA THR A 27 -13.31 15.41 -2.95
C THR A 27 -14.42 14.36 -3.16
N GLY A 28 -15.02 13.88 -2.10
CA GLY A 28 -16.04 12.82 -2.15
C GLY A 28 -15.55 11.46 -2.62
N GLU A 29 -14.25 11.30 -2.87
CA GLU A 29 -13.63 10.11 -3.47
C GLU A 29 -13.91 8.83 -2.68
N TRP A 30 -13.93 8.91 -1.35
CA TRP A 30 -14.20 7.76 -0.49
C TRP A 30 -15.54 7.08 -0.78
N ARG A 31 -16.55 7.82 -1.30
CA ARG A 31 -17.87 7.26 -1.67
C ARG A 31 -17.76 6.33 -2.87
N GLY A 32 -16.89 6.66 -3.82
CA GLY A 32 -16.59 5.82 -4.98
C GLY A 32 -15.63 4.67 -4.68
N GLY A 33 -14.85 4.78 -3.59
CA GLY A 33 -13.88 3.82 -3.10
C GLY A 33 -14.43 2.96 -1.96
N VAL A 34 -13.91 3.18 -0.75
CA VAL A 34 -14.25 2.39 0.45
C VAL A 34 -15.75 2.39 0.77
N GLY A 35 -16.47 3.46 0.44
CA GLY A 35 -17.93 3.52 0.62
C GLY A 35 -18.68 2.44 -0.16
N ARG A 36 -18.16 1.98 -1.30
CA ARG A 36 -18.74 0.88 -2.07
C ARG A 36 -18.39 -0.50 -1.53
N MET A 37 -17.47 -0.58 -0.57
CA MET A 37 -17.05 -1.84 0.07
C MET A 37 -18.02 -2.30 1.19
N ALA A 38 -19.02 -1.49 1.54
CA ALA A 38 -19.98 -1.81 2.59
C ALA A 38 -20.88 -2.99 2.23
N GLU A 39 -21.25 -3.11 0.96
CA GLU A 39 -22.07 -4.24 0.48
C GLU A 39 -21.24 -5.52 0.37
N PRO A 40 -21.82 -6.68 0.65
CA PRO A 40 -21.10 -7.95 0.60
C PRO A 40 -20.66 -8.30 -0.82
N PHE A 41 -19.56 -9.01 -0.90
CA PHE A 41 -19.01 -9.65 -2.09
C PHE A 41 -19.45 -11.12 -2.15
N SER A 42 -18.95 -11.86 -3.12
CA SER A 42 -19.12 -13.32 -3.12
C SER A 42 -18.51 -13.95 -1.87
N PRO A 43 -18.97 -15.14 -1.45
CA PRO A 43 -18.37 -15.82 -0.28
C PRO A 43 -16.85 -16.02 -0.38
N ALA A 44 -16.33 -16.26 -1.59
CA ALA A 44 -14.90 -16.41 -1.81
C ALA A 44 -14.12 -15.09 -1.59
N ALA A 45 -14.61 -13.99 -2.14
CA ALA A 45 -14.02 -12.66 -1.93
C ALA A 45 -14.16 -12.17 -0.48
N GLU A 46 -15.28 -12.47 0.19
CA GLU A 46 -15.45 -12.16 1.62
C GLU A 46 -14.46 -12.92 2.50
N ALA A 47 -14.13 -14.16 2.15
CA ALA A 47 -13.09 -14.91 2.87
C ALA A 47 -11.71 -14.23 2.75
N VAL A 48 -11.38 -13.68 1.58
CA VAL A 48 -10.15 -12.89 1.37
C VAL A 48 -10.21 -11.56 2.16
N LEU A 49 -11.34 -10.88 2.14
CA LEU A 49 -11.55 -9.59 2.81
C LEU A 49 -11.69 -9.69 4.33
N ALA A 50 -11.88 -10.89 4.89
CA ALA A 50 -12.20 -11.08 6.30
C ALA A 50 -11.19 -10.39 7.26
N ALA A 51 -9.90 -10.51 6.98
CA ALA A 51 -8.86 -9.87 7.79
C ALA A 51 -8.92 -8.34 7.70
N TRP A 52 -9.16 -7.78 6.51
CA TRP A 52 -9.35 -6.34 6.32
C TRP A 52 -10.59 -5.82 7.04
N ARG A 53 -11.73 -6.52 6.93
CA ARG A 53 -12.97 -6.14 7.62
C ARG A 53 -12.81 -6.20 9.14
N ALA A 54 -12.14 -7.23 9.66
CA ALA A 54 -11.85 -7.34 11.09
C ALA A 54 -10.95 -6.19 11.59
N ALA A 55 -9.91 -5.85 10.83
CA ALA A 55 -9.03 -4.74 11.15
C ALA A 55 -9.76 -3.39 11.10
N LEU A 56 -10.60 -3.16 10.08
CA LEU A 56 -11.43 -1.96 9.96
C LEU A 56 -12.37 -1.81 11.16
N ALA A 57 -13.10 -2.87 11.50
CA ALA A 57 -14.03 -2.87 12.64
C ALA A 57 -13.31 -2.64 13.98
N ALA A 58 -12.09 -3.18 14.15
CA ALA A 58 -11.32 -3.01 15.37
C ALA A 58 -10.66 -1.63 15.51
N THR A 59 -10.31 -0.98 14.40
CA THR A 59 -9.57 0.30 14.41
C THR A 59 -10.47 1.52 14.29
N CYS A 60 -11.55 1.43 13.50
CA CYS A 60 -12.50 2.52 13.24
C CYS A 60 -13.95 2.01 13.27
N PRO A 61 -14.48 1.63 14.45
CA PRO A 61 -15.80 1.02 14.58
C PRO A 61 -16.96 2.00 14.35
N ASP A 62 -16.70 3.30 14.31
CA ASP A 62 -17.73 4.34 14.25
C ASP A 62 -18.29 4.58 12.83
N GLY A 63 -17.71 3.96 11.81
CA GLY A 63 -18.09 4.14 10.41
C GLY A 63 -17.86 5.55 9.83
N ARG A 64 -17.35 6.47 10.68
CA ARG A 64 -17.02 7.84 10.30
C ARG A 64 -15.55 7.98 9.91
N HIS A 65 -14.68 7.23 10.60
CA HIS A 65 -13.26 7.27 10.36
C HIS A 65 -12.81 6.08 9.51
N TYR A 66 -11.72 6.28 8.77
CA TYR A 66 -11.05 5.24 8.01
C TYR A 66 -9.58 5.13 8.44
N PRO A 67 -9.09 3.92 8.73
CA PRO A 67 -7.71 3.74 9.15
C PRO A 67 -6.77 3.83 7.96
N GLY A 68 -5.65 4.54 8.13
CA GLY A 68 -4.51 4.46 7.24
C GLY A 68 -3.69 3.18 7.47
N SER A 69 -2.68 2.98 6.63
CA SER A 69 -1.73 1.87 6.74
C SER A 69 -1.18 1.65 8.14
N PRO A 70 -0.81 2.70 8.95
CA PRO A 70 -0.27 2.51 10.29
C PRO A 70 -1.21 1.78 11.25
N LEU A 71 -2.52 2.06 11.17
CA LEU A 71 -3.49 1.40 12.05
C LEU A 71 -3.74 -0.04 11.63
N PHE A 72 -3.82 -0.32 10.32
CA PHE A 72 -3.89 -1.69 9.81
C PHE A 72 -2.65 -2.50 10.19
N ILE A 73 -1.46 -1.92 9.99
CA ILE A 73 -0.19 -2.56 10.36
C ILE A 73 -0.18 -2.85 11.85
N ARG A 74 -0.45 -1.84 12.69
CA ARG A 74 -0.47 -2.00 14.14
C ARG A 74 -1.44 -3.09 14.60
N HIS A 75 -2.62 -3.17 14.00
CA HIS A 75 -3.62 -4.22 14.29
C HIS A 75 -3.05 -5.62 14.04
N GLY A 76 -2.27 -5.79 12.96
CA GLY A 76 -1.66 -7.07 12.59
C GLY A 76 -0.37 -7.44 13.34
N LEU A 77 0.25 -6.49 14.10
CA LEU A 77 1.51 -6.76 14.80
C LEU A 77 1.31 -7.69 16.00
N ARG A 78 2.14 -8.72 16.08
CA ARG A 78 2.31 -9.56 17.28
C ARG A 78 3.27 -8.88 18.26
N GLU A 79 3.38 -9.40 19.46
CA GLU A 79 4.23 -8.84 20.52
C GLU A 79 5.72 -8.73 20.11
N GLN A 80 6.23 -9.72 19.37
CA GLN A 80 7.61 -9.75 18.88
C GLN A 80 7.86 -8.92 17.62
N ASP A 81 6.79 -8.45 16.93
CA ASP A 81 6.92 -7.70 15.68
C ASP A 81 7.21 -6.23 15.94
N ARG A 82 7.71 -5.53 14.94
CA ARG A 82 8.05 -4.10 15.01
C ARG A 82 7.58 -3.40 13.75
N ALA A 83 7.18 -2.12 13.90
CA ALA A 83 6.89 -1.25 12.77
C ALA A 83 7.61 0.09 12.90
N ALA A 84 8.06 0.61 11.78
CA ALA A 84 8.56 1.96 11.62
C ALA A 84 7.66 2.70 10.63
N PHE A 85 7.12 3.81 11.08
CA PHE A 85 6.26 4.70 10.29
C PHE A 85 7.03 5.98 10.01
N ASN A 86 7.17 6.35 8.75
CA ASN A 86 7.77 7.60 8.37
C ASN A 86 6.76 8.51 7.70
N GLU A 87 6.63 9.73 8.19
CA GLU A 87 5.78 10.75 7.58
C GLU A 87 6.54 12.08 7.55
N TYR A 88 6.77 12.60 6.36
CA TYR A 88 7.58 13.81 6.17
C TYR A 88 6.79 15.10 6.38
N HIS A 89 5.48 15.08 6.07
CA HIS A 89 4.66 16.29 6.20
C HIS A 89 4.32 16.57 7.67
N PRO A 90 4.69 17.74 8.23
CA PRO A 90 4.59 17.99 9.67
C PRO A 90 3.17 17.85 10.25
N ALA A 91 2.13 18.27 9.51
CA ALA A 91 0.76 18.16 9.98
C ALA A 91 0.27 16.71 10.00
N ALA A 92 0.62 15.91 8.99
CA ALA A 92 0.29 14.50 8.93
C ALA A 92 1.06 13.70 10.00
N GLU A 93 2.34 14.00 10.21
CA GLU A 93 3.16 13.39 11.26
C GLU A 93 2.59 13.67 12.66
N ALA A 94 2.19 14.92 12.94
CA ALA A 94 1.55 15.27 14.21
C ALA A 94 0.20 14.56 14.40
N ALA A 95 -0.59 14.36 13.33
CA ALA A 95 -1.82 13.57 13.36
C ALA A 95 -1.53 12.09 13.60
N LEU A 96 -0.53 11.52 12.92
CA LEU A 96 -0.09 10.14 13.10
C LEU A 96 0.30 9.84 14.54
N ARG A 97 1.07 10.73 15.18
CA ARG A 97 1.42 10.59 16.61
C ARG A 97 0.21 10.61 17.54
N LYS A 98 -0.86 11.31 17.17
CA LYS A 98 -2.12 11.30 17.93
C LYS A 98 -2.95 10.04 17.68
N ALA A 99 -2.89 9.50 16.47
CA ALA A 99 -3.63 8.29 16.09
C ALA A 99 -3.04 7.02 16.69
N LEU A 100 -1.73 7.01 17.00
CA LEU A 100 -1.03 5.85 17.54
C LEU A 100 -0.79 6.01 19.05
N PRO A 101 -0.80 4.90 19.83
CA PRO A 101 -0.52 4.95 21.27
C PRO A 101 0.91 5.42 21.55
N ALA A 102 1.04 6.40 22.45
CA ALA A 102 2.33 7.00 22.80
C ALA A 102 3.35 6.02 23.42
N ARG A 103 2.92 4.87 23.93
CA ARG A 103 3.76 3.90 24.65
C ARG A 103 3.72 2.49 24.04
N ASP A 104 3.47 2.36 22.77
CA ASP A 104 3.60 1.05 22.10
C ASP A 104 5.07 0.86 21.66
N HIS A 105 5.83 0.06 22.41
CA HIS A 105 7.26 -0.19 22.19
C HIS A 105 7.55 -0.91 20.85
N ARG A 106 6.52 -1.41 20.18
CA ARG A 106 6.64 -2.05 18.87
C ARG A 106 6.75 -1.02 17.74
N LEU A 107 6.42 0.25 18.01
CA LEU A 107 6.28 1.28 17.00
C LEU A 107 7.39 2.33 17.11
N ALA A 108 7.88 2.77 15.96
CA ALA A 108 8.74 3.94 15.82
C ALA A 108 8.14 4.90 14.79
N ILE A 109 8.20 6.20 15.05
CA ILE A 109 7.75 7.25 14.13
C ILE A 109 8.92 8.16 13.82
N THR A 110 9.16 8.41 12.54
CA THR A 110 10.20 9.31 12.01
C THR A 110 9.58 10.34 11.07
N ALA A 111 10.29 11.47 10.86
CA ALA A 111 9.89 12.54 9.95
C ALA A 111 11.07 12.93 9.05
N LEU A 112 11.49 11.99 8.22
CA LEU A 112 12.64 12.14 7.33
C LEU A 112 12.20 11.94 5.87
N ASP A 113 13.10 12.25 4.91
CA ASP A 113 12.86 11.88 3.52
C ASP A 113 12.65 10.36 3.41
N ALA A 114 11.59 9.97 2.71
CA ALA A 114 11.14 8.58 2.63
C ALA A 114 12.19 7.64 2.03
N TYR A 115 12.93 8.09 1.03
CA TYR A 115 13.99 7.28 0.39
C TYR A 115 15.23 7.16 1.26
N THR A 116 15.51 8.19 2.06
CA THR A 116 16.58 8.16 3.08
C THR A 116 16.24 7.11 4.15
N ILE A 117 15.02 7.12 4.69
CA ILE A 117 14.56 6.14 5.68
C ILE A 117 14.52 4.73 5.09
N TRP A 118 13.97 4.56 3.88
CA TRP A 118 13.97 3.26 3.20
C TRP A 118 15.37 2.67 3.12
N ASN A 119 16.33 3.47 2.62
CA ASN A 119 17.73 3.04 2.52
C ASN A 119 18.36 2.72 3.88
N ALA A 120 18.07 3.51 4.93
CA ALA A 120 18.68 3.36 6.25
C ALA A 120 18.12 2.15 7.01
N GLN A 121 16.87 1.76 6.79
CA GLN A 121 16.21 0.70 7.55
C GLN A 121 16.29 -0.69 6.89
N VAL A 122 16.83 -0.81 5.69
CA VAL A 122 17.01 -2.11 5.03
C VAL A 122 18.50 -2.51 5.00
N PRO A 123 18.83 -3.76 5.33
CA PRO A 123 17.97 -4.80 5.90
C PRO A 123 17.67 -4.54 7.38
N PRO A 124 16.47 -4.87 7.85
CA PRO A 124 16.15 -4.77 9.27
C PRO A 124 16.77 -5.92 10.08
N ASN A 125 16.90 -5.72 11.40
CA ASN A 125 17.44 -6.74 12.30
C ASN A 125 16.61 -8.02 12.34
N GLU A 126 15.29 -7.91 12.12
CA GLU A 126 14.34 -9.02 12.14
C GLU A 126 14.49 -10.00 10.97
N ARG A 127 15.29 -9.69 9.97
CA ARG A 127 15.54 -10.48 8.74
C ARG A 127 14.31 -10.78 7.89
N ARG A 128 13.11 -10.66 8.43
CA ARG A 128 11.82 -10.82 7.75
C ARG A 128 11.03 -9.53 7.89
N GLY A 129 10.39 -9.12 6.83
CA GLY A 129 9.59 -7.90 6.88
C GLY A 129 9.03 -7.48 5.54
N LEU A 130 8.34 -6.37 5.60
CA LEU A 130 7.70 -5.69 4.49
C LEU A 130 8.12 -4.22 4.48
N VAL A 131 8.52 -3.71 3.33
CA VAL A 131 8.56 -2.28 3.07
C VAL A 131 7.32 -1.91 2.27
N LEU A 132 6.54 -0.97 2.79
CA LEU A 132 5.39 -0.36 2.11
C LEU A 132 5.79 1.04 1.64
N VAL A 133 5.55 1.32 0.37
CA VAL A 133 5.92 2.59 -0.29
C VAL A 133 4.70 3.11 -1.04
N ASP A 134 4.13 4.21 -0.55
CA ASP A 134 2.94 4.84 -1.09
C ASP A 134 3.15 6.36 -1.25
N PRO A 135 3.99 6.79 -2.22
CA PRO A 135 4.33 8.19 -2.37
C PRO A 135 3.19 9.01 -2.98
N PRO A 136 3.15 10.33 -2.70
CA PRO A 136 2.08 11.21 -3.19
C PRO A 136 2.16 11.53 -4.69
N PHE A 137 3.23 11.12 -5.38
CA PHE A 137 3.46 11.42 -6.81
C PHE A 137 3.36 12.92 -7.17
N GLU A 138 3.86 13.77 -6.28
CA GLU A 138 3.98 15.22 -6.51
C GLU A 138 5.21 15.57 -7.36
N SER A 139 6.26 14.74 -7.29
CA SER A 139 7.48 14.92 -8.06
C SER A 139 7.42 14.23 -9.41
N ARG A 140 7.95 14.90 -10.45
CA ARG A 140 8.01 14.32 -11.80
C ARG A 140 8.97 13.14 -11.92
N ASP A 141 9.95 13.05 -11.04
CA ASP A 141 10.95 11.98 -10.99
C ASP A 141 10.59 10.85 -10.02
N GLU A 142 9.33 10.77 -9.56
CA GLU A 142 8.92 9.80 -8.55
C GLU A 142 9.15 8.35 -9.00
N PHE A 143 8.82 8.01 -10.24
CA PHE A 143 9.09 6.66 -10.76
C PHE A 143 10.60 6.34 -10.81
N GLU A 144 11.45 7.32 -11.10
CA GLU A 144 12.89 7.13 -11.07
C GLU A 144 13.42 6.93 -9.64
N ARG A 145 12.88 7.67 -8.68
CA ARG A 145 13.19 7.50 -7.25
C ARG A 145 12.78 6.12 -6.76
N LEU A 146 11.56 5.67 -7.12
CA LEU A 146 11.07 4.32 -6.83
C LEU A 146 11.98 3.25 -7.42
N ALA A 147 12.34 3.35 -8.71
CA ALA A 147 13.23 2.41 -9.38
C ALA A 147 14.60 2.31 -8.69
N ARG A 148 15.17 3.45 -8.26
CA ARG A 148 16.41 3.47 -7.47
C ARG A 148 16.24 2.77 -6.12
N GLY A 149 15.11 3.02 -5.43
CA GLY A 149 14.80 2.39 -4.14
C GLY A 149 14.64 0.88 -4.25
N VAL A 150 13.89 0.39 -5.26
CA VAL A 150 13.74 -1.05 -5.55
C VAL A 150 15.09 -1.71 -5.79
N LYS A 151 15.92 -1.12 -6.67
CA LYS A 151 17.26 -1.63 -6.97
C LYS A 151 18.19 -1.66 -5.74
N LEU A 152 18.09 -0.64 -4.91
CA LEU A 152 18.88 -0.57 -3.69
C LEU A 152 18.45 -1.66 -2.70
N MET A 153 17.14 -1.85 -2.50
CA MET A 153 16.60 -2.87 -1.60
C MET A 153 16.98 -4.28 -2.09
N ALA A 154 16.85 -4.56 -3.38
CA ALA A 154 17.24 -5.85 -3.97
C ALA A 154 18.70 -6.20 -3.68
N ARG A 155 19.61 -5.22 -3.74
CA ARG A 155 21.04 -5.42 -3.41
C ARG A 155 21.28 -5.69 -1.93
N LYS A 156 20.52 -5.06 -1.04
CA LYS A 156 20.72 -5.14 0.40
C LYS A 156 19.92 -6.26 1.06
N TRP A 157 18.72 -6.54 0.54
CA TRP A 157 17.77 -7.40 1.23
C TRP A 157 16.79 -8.06 0.26
N THR A 158 17.26 -8.96 -0.58
CA THR A 158 16.43 -9.73 -1.52
C THR A 158 15.38 -10.61 -0.83
N GLY A 159 15.57 -10.98 0.44
CA GLY A 159 14.62 -11.82 1.19
C GLY A 159 13.46 -11.05 1.84
N GLY A 160 13.44 -9.72 1.77
CA GLY A 160 12.35 -8.90 2.25
C GLY A 160 11.23 -8.74 1.22
N SER A 161 10.00 -8.60 1.69
CA SER A 161 8.88 -8.22 0.82
C SER A 161 8.85 -6.71 0.61
N LEU A 162 8.50 -6.29 -0.59
CA LEU A 162 8.31 -4.87 -0.94
C LEU A 162 6.93 -4.72 -1.59
N ALA A 163 6.16 -3.73 -1.18
CA ALA A 163 4.92 -3.33 -1.83
C ALA A 163 4.99 -1.85 -2.19
N VAL A 164 4.86 -1.52 -3.46
CA VAL A 164 4.91 -0.15 -3.99
C VAL A 164 3.61 0.16 -4.69
N TRP A 165 2.90 1.16 -4.18
CA TRP A 165 1.74 1.72 -4.87
C TRP A 165 2.17 2.72 -5.94
N TYR A 166 1.42 2.78 -7.06
CA TYR A 166 1.63 3.77 -8.12
C TYR A 166 0.35 4.11 -8.86
N PRO A 167 0.16 5.38 -9.29
CA PRO A 167 -0.92 5.78 -10.18
C PRO A 167 -0.60 5.39 -11.62
N ILE A 168 -1.64 5.12 -12.42
CA ILE A 168 -1.51 4.86 -13.85
C ILE A 168 -2.11 6.05 -14.60
N LYS A 169 -1.30 7.07 -14.83
CA LYS A 169 -1.61 8.25 -15.66
C LYS A 169 -0.81 8.26 -16.95
N ASP A 170 0.35 7.64 -16.94
CA ASP A 170 1.24 7.45 -18.09
C ASP A 170 1.70 5.99 -18.12
N ARG A 171 1.26 5.22 -19.11
CA ARG A 171 1.62 3.81 -19.23
C ARG A 171 3.13 3.63 -19.48
N ALA A 172 3.75 4.52 -20.27
CA ALA A 172 5.18 4.41 -20.57
C ALA A 172 6.04 4.60 -19.31
N ALA A 173 5.66 5.51 -18.43
CA ALA A 173 6.34 5.70 -17.13
C ALA A 173 6.21 4.46 -16.25
N VAL A 174 5.02 3.85 -16.19
CA VAL A 174 4.79 2.61 -15.45
C VAL A 174 5.57 1.45 -16.05
N ASP A 175 5.57 1.28 -17.37
CA ASP A 175 6.34 0.23 -18.06
C ASP A 175 7.84 0.36 -17.79
N GLY A 176 8.36 1.60 -17.77
CA GLY A 176 9.74 1.88 -17.38
C GLY A 176 10.05 1.47 -15.95
N PHE A 177 9.14 1.74 -15.02
CA PHE A 177 9.27 1.34 -13.61
C PHE A 177 9.20 -0.20 -13.45
N GLU A 178 8.23 -0.86 -14.09
CA GLU A 178 8.11 -2.33 -14.07
C GLU A 178 9.38 -3.00 -14.62
N LYS A 179 9.91 -2.51 -15.75
CA LYS A 179 11.19 -2.98 -16.30
C LYS A 179 12.34 -2.83 -15.32
N ALA A 180 12.46 -1.66 -14.68
CA ALA A 180 13.51 -1.41 -13.69
C ALA A 180 13.37 -2.33 -12.46
N ALA A 181 12.14 -2.69 -12.07
CA ALA A 181 11.89 -3.63 -10.99
C ALA A 181 12.32 -5.06 -11.35
N VAL A 182 12.06 -5.53 -12.57
CA VAL A 182 12.57 -6.82 -13.07
C VAL A 182 14.09 -6.84 -13.10
N GLU A 183 14.71 -5.77 -13.61
CA GLU A 183 16.16 -5.64 -13.69
C GLU A 183 16.85 -5.44 -12.32
N SER A 184 16.09 -5.23 -11.25
CA SER A 184 16.62 -4.99 -9.91
C SER A 184 17.28 -6.22 -9.29
N GLY A 185 16.83 -7.44 -9.67
CA GLY A 185 17.33 -8.71 -9.16
C GLY A 185 16.44 -9.35 -8.09
N PHE A 186 15.22 -8.83 -7.84
CA PHE A 186 14.24 -9.58 -7.06
C PHE A 186 13.78 -10.83 -7.83
N PRO A 187 13.72 -12.01 -7.18
CA PRO A 187 13.37 -13.26 -7.85
C PRO A 187 11.91 -13.32 -8.30
N ASP A 188 11.03 -12.77 -7.48
CA ASP A 188 9.58 -12.80 -7.68
C ASP A 188 9.04 -11.38 -7.66
N VAL A 189 8.40 -10.95 -8.74
CA VAL A 189 7.76 -9.63 -8.88
C VAL A 189 6.38 -9.79 -9.47
N LEU A 190 5.36 -9.51 -8.68
CA LEU A 190 3.95 -9.54 -9.04
C LEU A 190 3.42 -8.12 -9.19
N VAL A 191 2.60 -7.86 -10.18
CA VAL A 191 1.83 -6.61 -10.30
C VAL A 191 0.34 -6.89 -10.27
N ALA A 192 -0.39 -6.02 -9.56
CA ALA A 192 -1.84 -5.98 -9.53
C ALA A 192 -2.29 -4.56 -9.89
N GLU A 193 -3.06 -4.40 -10.95
CA GLU A 193 -3.61 -3.10 -11.35
C GLU A 193 -5.13 -3.14 -11.32
N LEU A 194 -5.71 -2.03 -10.90
CA LEU A 194 -7.13 -1.81 -10.91
C LEU A 194 -7.46 -0.53 -11.71
N HIS A 195 -8.33 -0.67 -12.69
CA HIS A 195 -8.82 0.42 -13.52
C HIS A 195 -10.32 0.56 -13.28
N THR A 196 -10.76 1.69 -12.76
CA THR A 196 -12.19 2.00 -12.55
C THR A 196 -12.84 2.55 -13.82
N ASP A 197 -12.01 3.12 -14.71
CA ASP A 197 -12.36 3.53 -16.07
C ASP A 197 -11.07 3.69 -16.90
N ARG A 198 -11.19 4.26 -18.11
CA ARG A 198 -10.05 4.68 -18.92
C ARG A 198 -9.28 5.78 -18.16
N PHE A 199 -7.97 5.60 -18.03
CA PHE A 199 -7.13 6.63 -17.43
C PHE A 199 -6.82 7.76 -18.44
N ASP A 200 -6.67 8.96 -17.90
CA ASP A 200 -6.26 10.16 -18.61
C ASP A 200 -5.15 10.84 -17.81
N ALA A 201 -4.11 11.35 -18.48
CA ALA A 201 -2.96 11.99 -17.86
C ALA A 201 -3.37 13.21 -17.00
N GLU A 202 -4.34 14.01 -17.48
CA GLU A 202 -4.82 15.22 -16.83
C GLU A 202 -6.11 15.02 -16.04
N GLY A 203 -6.74 13.84 -16.21
CA GLY A 203 -8.01 13.51 -15.55
C GLY A 203 -7.85 13.07 -14.09
N PRO A 204 -8.97 12.77 -13.42
CA PRO A 204 -8.95 12.19 -12.09
C PRO A 204 -8.27 10.82 -12.11
N LEU A 205 -7.81 10.36 -10.93
CA LEU A 205 -7.21 9.04 -10.80
C LEU A 205 -8.25 7.95 -11.08
N ALA A 206 -8.13 7.28 -12.22
CA ALA A 206 -9.02 6.19 -12.65
C ALA A 206 -8.31 4.83 -12.70
N ALA A 207 -7.00 4.78 -12.49
CA ALA A 207 -6.24 3.55 -12.50
C ALA A 207 -5.01 3.65 -11.59
N CYS A 208 -4.76 2.58 -10.85
CA CYS A 208 -3.58 2.45 -10.00
C CYS A 208 -3.07 1.01 -10.00
N GLY A 209 -1.85 0.83 -9.53
CA GLY A 209 -1.23 -0.47 -9.39
C GLY A 209 -0.48 -0.64 -8.07
N MET A 210 -0.24 -1.89 -7.74
CA MET A 210 0.65 -2.32 -6.68
C MET A 210 1.68 -3.27 -7.26
N LEU A 211 2.95 -2.91 -7.18
CA LEU A 211 4.05 -3.82 -7.47
C LEU A 211 4.49 -4.48 -6.16
N VAL A 212 4.53 -5.82 -6.14
CA VAL A 212 4.95 -6.57 -4.95
C VAL A 212 6.13 -7.46 -5.30
N ALA A 213 7.30 -7.18 -4.71
CA ALA A 213 8.45 -8.08 -4.78
C ALA A 213 8.43 -9.03 -3.59
N ASN A 214 8.77 -10.31 -3.83
CA ASN A 214 8.65 -11.41 -2.89
C ASN A 214 7.27 -11.45 -2.19
N PRO A 215 6.17 -11.56 -2.95
CA PRO A 215 4.84 -11.60 -2.37
C PRO A 215 4.65 -12.84 -1.48
N PRO A 216 3.75 -12.78 -0.48
CA PRO A 216 3.28 -13.98 0.21
C PRO A 216 2.72 -14.98 -0.81
N TYR A 217 2.95 -16.29 -0.57
CA TYR A 217 2.55 -17.35 -1.51
C TYR A 217 1.04 -17.39 -1.82
N THR A 218 0.19 -16.86 -0.92
CA THR A 218 -1.27 -16.81 -1.12
C THR A 218 -1.72 -15.62 -1.94
N LEU A 219 -0.89 -14.56 -2.07
CA LEU A 219 -1.31 -13.25 -2.59
C LEU A 219 -1.86 -13.33 -4.02
N GLU A 220 -1.23 -14.12 -4.90
CA GLU A 220 -1.71 -14.31 -6.28
C GLU A 220 -3.15 -14.87 -6.30
N GLY A 221 -3.40 -15.92 -5.53
CA GLY A 221 -4.73 -16.56 -5.44
C GLY A 221 -5.79 -15.66 -4.82
N ASP A 222 -5.41 -14.94 -3.76
CA ASP A 222 -6.28 -13.97 -3.08
C ASP A 222 -6.66 -12.82 -4.04
N LEU A 223 -5.69 -12.28 -4.78
CA LEU A 223 -5.92 -11.22 -5.76
C LEU A 223 -6.70 -11.71 -6.99
N ALA A 224 -6.45 -12.93 -7.47
CA ALA A 224 -7.21 -13.52 -8.57
C ALA A 224 -8.71 -13.69 -8.23
N THR A 225 -9.01 -13.92 -6.94
CA THR A 225 -10.39 -13.98 -6.43
C THR A 225 -11.00 -12.59 -6.30
N LEU A 226 -10.24 -11.62 -5.80
CA LEU A 226 -10.77 -10.33 -5.38
C LEU A 226 -10.83 -9.29 -6.51
N LEU A 227 -9.80 -9.20 -7.37
CA LEU A 227 -9.68 -8.15 -8.39
C LEU A 227 -10.85 -8.09 -9.39
N PRO A 228 -11.40 -9.22 -9.89
CA PRO A 228 -12.57 -9.18 -10.78
C PRO A 228 -13.77 -8.48 -10.15
N GLU A 229 -14.04 -8.79 -8.87
CA GLU A 229 -15.16 -8.20 -8.15
C GLU A 229 -14.91 -6.73 -7.79
N LEU A 230 -13.68 -6.38 -7.42
CA LEU A 230 -13.30 -4.97 -7.19
C LEU A 230 -13.42 -4.14 -8.47
N ALA A 231 -12.96 -4.65 -9.61
CA ALA A 231 -13.07 -3.95 -10.88
C ALA A 231 -14.54 -3.67 -11.23
N GLY A 232 -15.44 -4.63 -11.03
CA GLY A 232 -16.87 -4.43 -11.22
C GLY A 232 -17.49 -3.47 -10.19
N ARG A 233 -17.15 -3.63 -8.91
CA ARG A 233 -17.68 -2.84 -7.79
C ARG A 233 -17.27 -1.37 -7.85
N LEU A 234 -16.01 -1.10 -8.18
CA LEU A 234 -15.43 0.23 -8.20
C LEU A 234 -15.51 0.91 -9.57
N ALA A 235 -16.09 0.24 -10.58
CA ALA A 235 -16.28 0.80 -11.91
C ALA A 235 -16.95 2.18 -11.87
N THR A 236 -16.36 3.15 -12.55
CA THR A 236 -16.93 4.50 -12.76
C THR A 236 -17.30 4.71 -14.22
N GLY A 237 -16.85 3.83 -15.12
CA GLY A 237 -17.13 3.83 -16.54
C GLY A 237 -17.17 2.42 -17.14
N ARG A 238 -17.18 2.37 -18.48
CA ARG A 238 -17.36 1.10 -19.22
C ARG A 238 -16.07 0.32 -19.47
N THR A 239 -14.93 0.91 -19.16
CA THR A 239 -13.59 0.32 -19.43
C THR A 239 -12.92 -0.20 -18.17
N ALA A 240 -13.69 -0.38 -17.10
CA ALA A 240 -13.19 -0.96 -15.85
C ALA A 240 -12.62 -2.35 -16.10
N ARG A 241 -11.43 -2.60 -15.57
CA ARG A 241 -10.71 -3.86 -15.72
C ARG A 241 -9.65 -4.00 -14.62
N TYR A 242 -9.02 -5.14 -14.57
CA TYR A 242 -7.85 -5.40 -13.73
C TYR A 242 -6.74 -6.06 -14.53
N ARG A 243 -5.54 -6.05 -13.96
CA ARG A 243 -4.38 -6.81 -14.41
C ARG A 243 -3.75 -7.50 -13.20
N LEU A 244 -3.36 -8.75 -13.36
CA LEU A 244 -2.60 -9.52 -12.36
C LEU A 244 -1.56 -10.34 -13.10
N ASP A 245 -0.30 -9.92 -13.05
CA ASP A 245 0.77 -10.51 -13.83
C ASP A 245 2.04 -10.70 -13.00
N TRP A 246 2.74 -11.79 -13.25
CA TRP A 246 4.11 -11.95 -12.84
C TRP A 246 5.04 -11.28 -13.85
N LEU A 247 5.79 -10.27 -13.38
CA LEU A 247 6.86 -9.68 -14.19
C LEU A 247 8.13 -10.53 -14.11
N ALA A 248 8.38 -11.17 -12.97
CA ALA A 248 9.40 -12.18 -12.74
C ALA A 248 8.85 -13.24 -11.79
N LYS A 249 9.14 -14.51 -12.02
CA LYS A 249 8.75 -15.64 -11.17
C LYS A 249 9.80 -16.75 -11.29
N ASN A 250 10.41 -17.15 -10.16
CA ASN A 250 11.34 -18.29 -10.05
C ASN A 250 10.64 -19.57 -9.59
#